data_233807c0746e995ee1fb6bd4a69a565b
#
_entry.id   233807c0746e995ee1fb6bd4a69a565b
#
_cell.length_a   1.000
_cell.length_b   1.000
_cell.length_c   1.000
_cell.angle_alpha   90.00
_cell.angle_beta   90.00
_cell.angle_gamma   90.00
#
_symmetry.space_group_name_H-M   'P 1'
#
loop_
_entity.id
_entity.type
_entity.pdbx_description
1 polymer ?
#
loop_
_entity_poly.entity_id
_entity_poly.type
_entity_poly.pdbx_seq_one_letter_code
_entity_poly.pdbx_strand_id
1 'polypeptide(L)'
;MRLGAQISSAGGVYRAFARADKVGCDTMLVFTKSNRQWAAKPLTDKDISAYKKAEAEYENIFPVAVHASYLINIASPESDIWDKSYEALKVEIERAAAFGIPLITFHPGSYVSSDEQAGLAAIAKGLRRLLKETADSAPETTICLETMAGQGTNLGYRFEHLAQVLEACEKDSRLGVCLDTCHVFAAGYDIRTPETYEATLAEFDRVVGLDQIKVFHFNDSKYDLGERKDRHEHIGKGSIGLQGFANFINDPRWAKHAAHIETAKTEKDDEGNEVDMDPINIAALRDLVAG
;
A
#
# COMPACT_ATOMS: atom_id res chain seq x y z
N MET A 1 -7.67 6.61 -13.61
CA MET A 1 -6.91 6.25 -12.40
C MET A 1 -6.14 7.47 -11.91
N ARG A 2 -5.94 7.66 -10.58
CA ARG A 2 -5.12 8.74 -10.03
C ARG A 2 -3.74 8.19 -9.71
N LEU A 3 -2.70 8.93 -10.07
CA LEU A 3 -1.30 8.49 -9.95
C LEU A 3 -0.55 9.34 -8.93
N GLY A 4 0.22 8.71 -8.08
CA GLY A 4 0.99 9.38 -7.06
C GLY A 4 2.17 8.57 -6.56
N ALA A 5 2.79 9.06 -5.50
CA ALA A 5 3.98 8.46 -4.92
C ALA A 5 3.91 8.41 -3.39
N GLN A 6 4.76 7.60 -2.79
CA GLN A 6 5.03 7.67 -1.37
C GLN A 6 5.81 8.96 -1.06
N ILE A 7 5.17 9.90 -0.40
CA ILE A 7 5.70 11.24 -0.16
C ILE A 7 6.19 11.40 1.28
N SER A 8 7.34 12.03 1.43
CA SER A 8 7.90 12.31 2.75
C SER A 8 7.01 13.24 3.58
N SER A 9 6.62 12.80 4.78
CA SER A 9 5.90 13.59 5.77
C SER A 9 6.81 14.30 6.78
N ALA A 10 8.11 14.39 6.49
CA ALA A 10 9.08 15.03 7.39
C ALA A 10 8.70 16.50 7.68
N GLY A 11 8.62 16.84 8.96
CA GLY A 11 8.21 18.14 9.46
C GLY A 11 6.70 18.33 9.59
N GLY A 12 5.91 17.27 9.38
CA GLY A 12 4.45 17.22 9.50
C GLY A 12 3.76 16.72 8.22
N VAL A 13 2.68 15.95 8.38
CA VAL A 13 1.96 15.33 7.24
C VAL A 13 1.44 16.38 6.26
N TYR A 14 1.02 17.54 6.74
CA TYR A 14 0.57 18.66 5.90
C TYR A 14 1.61 19.12 4.86
N ARG A 15 2.91 18.92 5.14
CA ARG A 15 3.98 19.30 4.21
C ARG A 15 4.11 18.35 3.02
N ALA A 16 3.49 17.18 3.10
CA ALA A 16 3.51 16.23 2.01
C ALA A 16 2.72 16.74 0.79
N PHE A 17 1.68 17.55 0.98
CA PHE A 17 0.89 18.11 -0.13
C PHE A 17 1.75 18.93 -1.10
N ALA A 18 2.50 19.92 -0.59
CA ALA A 18 3.37 20.75 -1.43
C ALA A 18 4.48 19.91 -2.13
N ARG A 19 4.92 18.82 -1.50
CA ARG A 19 5.90 17.91 -2.11
C ARG A 19 5.27 17.05 -3.20
N ALA A 20 4.05 16.56 -2.97
CA ALA A 20 3.28 15.79 -3.95
C ALA A 20 2.94 16.64 -5.17
N ASP A 21 2.54 17.89 -4.97
CA ASP A 21 2.27 18.83 -6.04
C ASP A 21 3.51 19.09 -6.90
N LYS A 22 4.67 19.32 -6.26
CA LYS A 22 5.95 19.52 -6.95
C LYS A 22 6.35 18.31 -7.82
N VAL A 23 6.01 17.10 -7.39
CA VAL A 23 6.26 15.84 -8.13
C VAL A 23 5.24 15.64 -9.26
N GLY A 24 4.12 16.36 -9.20
CA GLY A 24 3.00 16.20 -10.14
C GLY A 24 2.06 15.06 -9.80
N CYS A 25 1.89 14.73 -8.52
CA CYS A 25 0.98 13.68 -8.06
C CYS A 25 -0.49 14.12 -8.09
N ASP A 26 -1.41 13.19 -8.40
CA ASP A 26 -2.86 13.36 -8.26
C ASP A 26 -3.38 12.77 -6.93
N THR A 27 -2.56 12.00 -6.26
CA THR A 27 -2.79 11.29 -4.98
C THR A 27 -1.46 11.13 -4.27
N MET A 28 -1.44 10.77 -2.99
CA MET A 28 -0.19 10.50 -2.29
C MET A 28 -0.35 9.41 -1.23
N LEU A 29 0.73 8.66 -1.00
CA LEU A 29 0.90 7.73 0.10
C LEU A 29 1.84 8.37 1.13
N VAL A 30 1.49 8.32 2.41
CA VAL A 30 2.30 8.94 3.47
C VAL A 30 2.42 8.05 4.70
N PHE A 31 3.47 8.26 5.48
CA PHE A 31 3.51 7.80 6.88
C PHE A 31 2.98 8.90 7.79
N THR A 32 2.07 8.56 8.70
CA THR A 32 1.57 9.53 9.71
C THR A 32 2.47 9.67 10.92
N LYS A 33 3.47 8.79 11.04
CA LYS A 33 4.55 8.81 12.05
C LYS A 33 5.84 8.25 11.45
N SER A 34 6.92 8.23 12.23
CA SER A 34 8.14 7.52 11.81
C SER A 34 7.87 6.03 11.59
N ASN A 35 8.20 5.53 10.39
CA ASN A 35 8.08 4.11 10.05
C ASN A 35 9.17 3.22 10.69
N ARG A 36 10.13 3.83 11.43
CA ARG A 36 11.24 3.15 12.11
C ARG A 36 11.11 3.17 13.64
N GLN A 37 9.98 3.61 14.17
CA GLN A 37 9.74 3.72 15.61
C GLN A 37 8.37 3.16 15.96
N TRP A 38 8.29 2.42 17.06
CA TRP A 38 7.03 1.92 17.60
C TRP A 38 6.14 3.04 18.12
N ALA A 39 6.71 3.91 18.93
CA ALA A 39 5.98 5.03 19.52
C ALA A 39 5.72 6.15 18.50
N ALA A 40 4.56 6.75 18.60
CA ALA A 40 4.19 7.97 17.90
C ALA A 40 4.04 9.13 18.90
N LYS A 41 4.45 10.33 18.51
CA LYS A 41 4.04 11.53 19.27
C LYS A 41 2.53 11.69 19.14
N PRO A 42 1.81 12.05 20.22
CA PRO A 42 0.40 12.37 20.11
C PRO A 42 0.14 13.41 19.02
N LEU A 43 -0.94 13.23 18.26
CA LEU A 43 -1.43 14.30 17.37
C LEU A 43 -2.00 15.43 18.20
N THR A 44 -1.73 16.65 17.74
CA THR A 44 -2.33 17.87 18.32
C THR A 44 -3.39 18.43 17.38
N ASP A 45 -4.33 19.21 17.90
CA ASP A 45 -5.31 19.94 17.09
C ASP A 45 -4.63 20.82 16.04
N LYS A 46 -3.43 21.32 16.35
CA LYS A 46 -2.61 22.10 15.42
C LYS A 46 -2.15 21.25 14.22
N ASP A 47 -1.76 19.98 14.44
CA ASP A 47 -1.34 19.09 13.36
C ASP A 47 -2.52 18.75 12.44
N ILE A 48 -3.69 18.47 13.04
CA ILE A 48 -4.93 18.17 12.32
C ILE A 48 -5.38 19.39 11.50
N SER A 49 -5.42 20.57 12.15
CA SER A 49 -5.81 21.81 11.47
C SER A 49 -4.87 22.19 10.34
N ALA A 50 -3.54 21.98 10.51
CA ALA A 50 -2.56 22.23 9.46
C ALA A 50 -2.75 21.27 8.27
N TYR A 51 -3.05 19.99 8.55
CA TYR A 51 -3.36 19.01 7.51
C TYR A 51 -4.62 19.40 6.72
N LYS A 52 -5.71 19.70 7.40
CA LYS A 52 -6.98 20.09 6.76
C LYS A 52 -6.86 21.38 5.94
N LYS A 53 -6.04 22.32 6.39
CA LYS A 53 -5.74 23.52 5.61
C LYS A 53 -4.98 23.18 4.32
N ALA A 54 -3.95 22.34 4.40
CA ALA A 54 -3.20 21.92 3.23
C ALA A 54 -4.05 21.08 2.27
N GLU A 55 -4.89 20.16 2.78
CA GLU A 55 -5.83 19.38 1.98
C GLU A 55 -6.77 20.30 1.17
N ALA A 56 -7.29 21.35 1.77
CA ALA A 56 -8.14 22.33 1.09
C ALA A 56 -7.37 23.25 0.10
N GLU A 57 -6.07 23.46 0.31
CA GLU A 57 -5.20 24.22 -0.61
C GLU A 57 -4.81 23.42 -1.84
N TYR A 58 -4.61 22.10 -1.68
CA TYR A 58 -4.20 21.16 -2.73
C TYR A 58 -5.32 20.16 -3.04
N GLU A 59 -6.52 20.66 -3.32
CA GLU A 59 -7.73 19.85 -3.53
C GLU A 59 -7.67 18.89 -4.75
N ASN A 60 -6.69 19.06 -5.63
CA ASN A 60 -6.39 18.12 -6.72
C ASN A 60 -5.66 16.84 -6.25
N ILE A 61 -5.09 16.82 -5.03
CA ILE A 61 -4.33 15.68 -4.50
C ILE A 61 -5.22 14.86 -3.57
N PHE A 62 -5.93 13.87 -4.11
CA PHE A 62 -6.81 12.96 -3.38
C PHE A 62 -7.03 11.61 -4.10
N PRO A 63 -7.46 10.52 -3.41
CA PRO A 63 -7.42 10.42 -1.96
C PRO A 63 -5.97 10.38 -1.45
N VAL A 64 -5.77 10.79 -0.21
CA VAL A 64 -4.53 10.49 0.51
C VAL A 64 -4.66 9.09 1.08
N ALA A 65 -3.58 8.31 1.05
CA ALA A 65 -3.48 7.02 1.71
C ALA A 65 -2.33 7.01 2.73
N VAL A 66 -2.46 6.17 3.75
CA VAL A 66 -1.40 5.92 4.74
C VAL A 66 -0.77 4.56 4.48
N HIS A 67 0.55 4.47 4.55
CA HIS A 67 1.23 3.20 4.77
C HIS A 67 1.57 3.06 6.25
N ALA A 68 1.25 1.93 6.86
CA ALA A 68 1.62 1.65 8.23
C ALA A 68 3.12 1.29 8.32
N SER A 69 3.68 1.40 9.53
CA SER A 69 5.10 1.11 9.76
C SER A 69 5.47 -0.33 9.38
N TYR A 70 6.61 -0.50 8.71
CA TYR A 70 7.20 -1.80 8.38
C TYR A 70 7.62 -2.64 9.60
N LEU A 71 7.61 -2.07 10.81
CA LEU A 71 7.86 -2.79 12.05
C LEU A 71 6.68 -3.70 12.45
N ILE A 72 5.48 -3.41 11.94
CA ILE A 72 4.25 -4.10 12.31
C ILE A 72 4.26 -5.53 11.74
N ASN A 73 4.06 -6.50 12.64
CA ASN A 73 3.90 -7.92 12.29
C ASN A 73 2.81 -8.54 13.17
N ILE A 74 1.54 -8.40 12.76
CA ILE A 74 0.41 -9.01 13.46
C ILE A 74 0.22 -10.51 13.15
N ALA A 75 1.14 -11.11 12.38
CA ALA A 75 1.24 -12.56 12.17
C ALA A 75 2.25 -13.21 13.13
N SER A 76 2.96 -12.43 13.95
CA SER A 76 4.02 -12.91 14.81
C SER A 76 3.53 -13.98 15.82
N PRO A 77 4.26 -15.10 15.99
CA PRO A 77 4.00 -16.07 17.06
C PRO A 77 4.46 -15.55 18.43
N GLU A 78 5.30 -14.53 18.47
CA GLU A 78 5.82 -13.94 19.70
C GLU A 78 4.80 -12.93 20.24
N SER A 79 4.22 -13.20 21.41
CA SER A 79 3.17 -12.37 22.01
C SER A 79 3.58 -10.91 22.15
N ASP A 80 4.79 -10.64 22.63
CA ASP A 80 5.29 -9.27 22.82
C ASP A 80 5.41 -8.49 21.52
N ILE A 81 5.79 -9.16 20.42
CA ILE A 81 5.88 -8.55 19.09
C ILE A 81 4.47 -8.35 18.53
N TRP A 82 3.60 -9.35 18.71
CA TRP A 82 2.21 -9.26 18.28
C TRP A 82 1.48 -8.10 18.97
N ASP A 83 1.58 -8.00 20.29
CA ASP A 83 0.94 -6.94 21.08
C ASP A 83 1.45 -5.55 20.68
N LYS A 84 2.77 -5.38 20.54
CA LYS A 84 3.36 -4.12 20.05
C LYS A 84 2.88 -3.77 18.64
N SER A 85 2.81 -4.75 17.75
CA SER A 85 2.33 -4.58 16.37
C SER A 85 0.88 -4.19 16.33
N TYR A 86 0.06 -4.85 17.15
CA TYR A 86 -1.36 -4.56 17.29
C TYR A 86 -1.59 -3.10 17.76
N GLU A 87 -0.96 -2.70 18.85
CA GLU A 87 -1.09 -1.33 19.38
C GLU A 87 -0.57 -0.28 18.39
N ALA A 88 0.54 -0.57 17.70
CA ALA A 88 1.07 0.33 16.68
C ALA A 88 0.10 0.50 15.51
N LEU A 89 -0.48 -0.59 15.00
CA LEU A 89 -1.45 -0.53 13.90
C LEU A 89 -2.72 0.21 14.31
N LYS A 90 -3.23 -0.04 15.53
CA LYS A 90 -4.36 0.70 16.10
C LYS A 90 -4.11 2.20 16.09
N VAL A 91 -2.97 2.62 16.64
CA VAL A 91 -2.57 4.03 16.66
C VAL A 91 -2.50 4.63 15.25
N GLU A 92 -2.01 3.87 14.26
CA GLU A 92 -1.89 4.38 12.89
C GLU A 92 -3.26 4.50 12.21
N ILE A 93 -4.20 3.58 12.47
CA ILE A 93 -5.59 3.67 12.03
C ILE A 93 -6.27 4.91 12.63
N GLU A 94 -6.16 5.12 13.94
CA GLU A 94 -6.74 6.28 14.63
C GLU A 94 -6.13 7.60 14.14
N ARG A 95 -4.84 7.61 13.80
CA ARG A 95 -4.16 8.80 13.22
C ARG A 95 -4.65 9.09 11.81
N ALA A 96 -4.82 8.05 10.97
CA ALA A 96 -5.41 8.21 9.64
C ALA A 96 -6.81 8.82 9.73
N ALA A 97 -7.65 8.29 10.61
CA ALA A 97 -9.00 8.80 10.87
C ALA A 97 -9.01 10.23 11.39
N ALA A 98 -8.12 10.59 12.32
CA ALA A 98 -8.01 11.95 12.85
C ALA A 98 -7.67 12.99 11.76
N PHE A 99 -6.90 12.61 10.75
CA PHE A 99 -6.68 13.44 9.56
C PHE A 99 -7.85 13.37 8.56
N GLY A 100 -8.75 12.40 8.68
CA GLY A 100 -9.81 12.11 7.70
C GLY A 100 -9.26 11.37 6.46
N ILE A 101 -8.17 10.64 6.60
CA ILE A 101 -7.58 9.85 5.51
C ILE A 101 -8.38 8.54 5.39
N PRO A 102 -8.92 8.22 4.19
CA PRO A 102 -9.85 7.10 4.02
C PRO A 102 -9.19 5.73 3.93
N LEU A 103 -7.89 5.66 3.63
CA LEU A 103 -7.19 4.41 3.32
C LEU A 103 -5.92 4.27 4.16
N ILE A 104 -5.74 3.09 4.76
CA ILE A 104 -4.47 2.69 5.38
C ILE A 104 -4.06 1.30 4.89
N THR A 105 -2.86 1.19 4.33
CA THR A 105 -2.25 -0.07 3.89
C THR A 105 -1.25 -0.57 4.92
N PHE A 106 -1.18 -1.87 5.10
CA PHE A 106 -0.18 -2.51 5.94
C PHE A 106 0.22 -3.88 5.38
N HIS A 107 1.48 -4.28 5.63
CA HIS A 107 1.94 -5.64 5.34
C HIS A 107 1.29 -6.63 6.32
N PRO A 108 0.65 -7.71 5.86
CA PRO A 108 0.01 -8.69 6.75
C PRO A 108 0.94 -9.28 7.81
N GLY A 109 2.23 -9.36 7.50
CA GLY A 109 3.27 -9.82 8.41
C GLY A 109 3.85 -11.19 8.04
N SER A 110 4.58 -11.77 8.98
CA SER A 110 5.37 -12.99 8.80
C SER A 110 5.16 -13.94 9.97
N TYR A 111 4.96 -15.23 9.67
CA TYR A 111 4.79 -16.25 10.71
C TYR A 111 6.10 -16.74 11.36
N VAL A 112 7.24 -16.25 10.90
CA VAL A 112 8.60 -16.45 11.44
C VAL A 112 8.91 -17.94 11.75
N SER A 113 8.71 -18.36 13.00
CA SER A 113 9.00 -19.71 13.51
C SER A 113 7.77 -20.58 13.73
N SER A 114 6.54 -20.05 13.49
CA SER A 114 5.31 -20.83 13.54
C SER A 114 4.97 -21.45 12.17
N ASP A 115 3.71 -21.62 11.86
CA ASP A 115 3.23 -22.05 10.56
C ASP A 115 2.32 -21.01 9.91
N GLU A 116 2.06 -21.20 8.64
CA GLU A 116 1.26 -20.30 7.81
C GLU A 116 -0.15 -20.12 8.36
N GLN A 117 -0.81 -21.20 8.80
CA GLN A 117 -2.18 -21.15 9.30
C GLN A 117 -2.27 -20.44 10.65
N ALA A 118 -1.30 -20.65 11.54
CA ALA A 118 -1.22 -19.93 12.80
C ALA A 118 -1.01 -18.41 12.56
N GLY A 119 -0.16 -18.05 11.60
CA GLY A 119 0.05 -16.65 11.22
C GLY A 119 -1.22 -15.99 10.67
N LEU A 120 -1.94 -16.66 9.74
CA LEU A 120 -3.21 -16.16 9.19
C LEU A 120 -4.29 -16.01 10.28
N ALA A 121 -4.37 -16.96 11.22
CA ALA A 121 -5.27 -16.88 12.35
C ALA A 121 -4.92 -15.69 13.28
N ALA A 122 -3.63 -15.42 13.49
CA ALA A 122 -3.17 -14.29 14.29
C ALA A 122 -3.53 -12.94 13.65
N ILE A 123 -3.38 -12.81 12.31
CA ILE A 123 -3.80 -11.63 11.55
C ILE A 123 -5.30 -11.41 11.70
N ALA A 124 -6.11 -12.44 11.43
CA ALA A 124 -7.57 -12.36 11.54
C ALA A 124 -8.04 -11.99 12.96
N LYS A 125 -7.40 -12.55 13.99
CA LYS A 125 -7.65 -12.19 15.40
C LYS A 125 -7.37 -10.71 15.64
N GLY A 126 -6.24 -10.20 15.16
CA GLY A 126 -5.85 -8.81 15.29
C GLY A 126 -6.82 -7.87 14.62
N LEU A 127 -7.17 -8.15 13.34
CA LEU A 127 -8.09 -7.32 12.57
C LEU A 127 -9.51 -7.28 13.17
N ARG A 128 -10.08 -8.41 13.58
CA ARG A 128 -11.40 -8.42 14.25
C ARG A 128 -11.40 -7.54 15.50
N ARG A 129 -10.32 -7.59 16.27
CA ARG A 129 -10.18 -6.76 17.47
C ARG A 129 -10.02 -5.29 17.10
N LEU A 130 -9.21 -4.94 16.08
CA LEU A 130 -9.04 -3.59 15.57
C LEU A 130 -10.36 -3.00 15.07
N LEU A 131 -11.10 -3.74 14.23
CA LEU A 131 -12.39 -3.33 13.71
C LEU A 131 -13.36 -2.96 14.82
N LYS A 132 -13.42 -3.78 15.88
CA LYS A 132 -14.26 -3.53 17.05
C LYS A 132 -13.80 -2.31 17.85
N GLU A 133 -12.51 -2.23 18.16
CA GLU A 133 -11.97 -1.17 19.04
C GLU A 133 -11.88 0.19 18.36
N THR A 134 -11.85 0.23 17.02
CA THR A 134 -11.81 1.48 16.23
C THR A 134 -13.14 1.81 15.55
N ALA A 135 -14.25 1.12 15.91
CA ALA A 135 -15.54 1.33 15.27
C ALA A 135 -16.02 2.79 15.38
N ASP A 136 -15.86 3.40 16.55
CA ASP A 136 -16.28 4.78 16.79
C ASP A 136 -15.21 5.82 16.41
N SER A 137 -13.91 5.47 16.54
CA SER A 137 -12.81 6.41 16.29
C SER A 137 -12.37 6.49 14.84
N ALA A 138 -12.63 5.45 14.04
CA ALA A 138 -12.22 5.37 12.63
C ALA A 138 -13.27 4.68 11.73
N PRO A 139 -14.55 5.11 11.75
CA PRO A 139 -15.63 4.42 11.03
C PRO A 139 -15.47 4.43 9.51
N GLU A 140 -14.85 5.48 8.97
CA GLU A 140 -14.70 5.69 7.52
C GLU A 140 -13.30 5.28 6.98
N THR A 141 -12.41 4.77 7.85
CA THR A 141 -11.07 4.39 7.42
C THR A 141 -11.04 2.92 7.02
N THR A 142 -10.75 2.64 5.75
CA THR A 142 -10.57 1.29 5.22
C THR A 142 -9.14 0.80 5.49
N ILE A 143 -9.02 -0.39 6.05
CA ILE A 143 -7.76 -1.06 6.39
C ILE A 143 -7.45 -2.06 5.27
N CYS A 144 -6.41 -1.82 4.50
CA CYS A 144 -6.05 -2.61 3.34
C CYS A 144 -4.89 -3.56 3.66
N LEU A 145 -5.13 -4.87 3.51
CA LEU A 145 -4.07 -5.86 3.49
C LEU A 145 -3.30 -5.74 2.17
N GLU A 146 -2.00 -5.61 2.23
CA GLU A 146 -1.19 -5.57 1.03
C GLU A 146 -0.89 -6.98 0.52
N THR A 147 -0.93 -7.16 -0.81
CA THR A 147 -0.36 -8.36 -1.45
C THR A 147 1.15 -8.36 -1.25
N MET A 148 1.75 -9.53 -0.99
CA MET A 148 3.17 -9.66 -0.66
C MET A 148 3.91 -10.53 -1.67
N ALA A 149 5.22 -10.31 -1.79
CA ALA A 149 6.09 -11.06 -2.70
C ALA A 149 6.32 -12.54 -2.29
N GLY A 150 6.04 -12.90 -1.04
CA GLY A 150 6.31 -14.25 -0.52
C GLY A 150 7.78 -14.46 -0.14
N GLN A 151 8.52 -13.39 0.12
CA GLN A 151 9.89 -13.48 0.62
C GLN A 151 9.90 -14.04 2.04
N GLY A 152 10.75 -15.06 2.28
CA GLY A 152 10.85 -15.70 3.59
C GLY A 152 9.53 -16.34 4.05
N THR A 153 9.00 -15.89 5.18
CA THR A 153 7.76 -16.37 5.79
C THR A 153 6.64 -15.34 5.78
N ASN A 154 6.73 -14.34 4.87
CA ASN A 154 5.70 -13.31 4.72
C ASN A 154 4.40 -13.91 4.20
N LEU A 155 3.28 -13.47 4.80
CA LEU A 155 1.91 -13.85 4.41
C LEU A 155 1.31 -12.79 3.47
N GLY A 156 0.29 -13.18 2.70
CA GLY A 156 -0.36 -12.30 1.74
C GLY A 156 0.15 -12.46 0.30
N TYR A 157 1.09 -13.38 0.05
CA TYR A 157 1.61 -13.66 -1.29
C TYR A 157 0.73 -14.58 -2.14
N ARG A 158 -0.23 -15.27 -1.53
CA ARG A 158 -1.28 -16.02 -2.22
C ARG A 158 -2.62 -15.33 -1.99
N PHE A 159 -3.44 -15.29 -3.00
CA PHE A 159 -4.78 -14.69 -2.91
C PHE A 159 -5.64 -15.39 -1.86
N GLU A 160 -5.45 -16.71 -1.66
CA GLU A 160 -6.12 -17.47 -0.61
C GLU A 160 -5.79 -16.97 0.80
N HIS A 161 -4.59 -16.42 1.04
CA HIS A 161 -4.25 -15.82 2.34
C HIS A 161 -5.14 -14.61 2.65
N LEU A 162 -5.32 -13.75 1.63
CA LEU A 162 -6.16 -12.56 1.76
C LEU A 162 -7.63 -12.97 1.96
N ALA A 163 -8.12 -13.88 1.12
CA ALA A 163 -9.49 -14.39 1.22
C ALA A 163 -9.77 -14.99 2.60
N GLN A 164 -8.88 -15.85 3.11
CA GLN A 164 -9.03 -16.48 4.42
C GLN A 164 -9.12 -15.45 5.55
N VAL A 165 -8.28 -14.41 5.50
CA VAL A 165 -8.29 -13.34 6.52
C VAL A 165 -9.55 -12.50 6.42
N LEU A 166 -9.95 -12.09 5.20
CA LEU A 166 -11.16 -11.31 4.97
C LEU A 166 -12.42 -12.08 5.39
N GLU A 167 -12.52 -13.37 5.04
CA GLU A 167 -13.63 -14.24 5.46
C GLU A 167 -13.70 -14.42 6.96
N ALA A 168 -12.54 -14.63 7.61
CA ALA A 168 -12.49 -14.72 9.07
C ALA A 168 -12.90 -13.42 9.77
N CYS A 169 -12.87 -12.29 9.07
CA CYS A 169 -13.36 -10.98 9.52
C CYS A 169 -14.76 -10.66 8.96
N GLU A 170 -15.51 -11.68 8.49
CA GLU A 170 -16.89 -11.55 7.96
C GLU A 170 -16.98 -10.56 6.79
N LYS A 171 -15.88 -10.34 6.05
CA LYS A 171 -15.77 -9.36 4.96
C LYS A 171 -16.27 -7.98 5.37
N ASP A 172 -15.86 -7.54 6.58
CA ASP A 172 -16.21 -6.21 7.10
C ASP A 172 -15.91 -5.13 6.05
N SER A 173 -16.84 -4.21 5.85
CA SER A 173 -16.75 -3.16 4.80
C SER A 173 -15.56 -2.21 4.98
N ARG A 174 -14.96 -2.16 6.17
CA ARG A 174 -13.74 -1.41 6.44
C ARG A 174 -12.46 -2.18 6.13
N LEU A 175 -12.56 -3.40 5.59
CA LEU A 175 -11.40 -4.14 5.08
C LEU A 175 -11.33 -4.06 3.56
N GLY A 176 -10.13 -4.16 3.05
CA GLY A 176 -9.86 -4.24 1.62
C GLY A 176 -8.45 -4.75 1.34
N VAL A 177 -8.06 -4.66 0.11
CA VAL A 177 -6.74 -5.08 -0.38
C VAL A 177 -6.04 -3.91 -1.06
N CYS A 178 -4.75 -3.76 -0.77
CA CYS A 178 -3.80 -3.01 -1.58
C CYS A 178 -3.09 -4.01 -2.50
N LEU A 179 -3.23 -3.85 -3.82
CA LEU A 179 -2.53 -4.70 -4.77
C LEU A 179 -1.23 -4.02 -5.21
N ASP A 180 -0.10 -4.60 -4.79
CA ASP A 180 1.24 -4.17 -5.25
C ASP A 180 1.67 -5.00 -6.47
N THR A 181 2.03 -4.33 -7.56
CA THR A 181 2.40 -4.97 -8.82
C THR A 181 3.71 -5.76 -8.75
N CYS A 182 4.71 -5.25 -8.04
CA CYS A 182 5.96 -5.98 -7.79
C CYS A 182 5.70 -7.24 -6.97
N HIS A 183 4.87 -7.13 -5.93
CA HIS A 183 4.58 -8.24 -5.02
C HIS A 183 3.82 -9.36 -5.69
N VAL A 184 2.74 -9.08 -6.43
CA VAL A 184 2.00 -10.13 -7.14
C VAL A 184 2.85 -10.79 -8.22
N PHE A 185 3.67 -10.01 -8.94
CA PHE A 185 4.60 -10.52 -9.94
C PHE A 185 5.66 -11.42 -9.31
N ALA A 186 6.30 -10.97 -8.23
CA ALA A 186 7.27 -11.78 -7.50
C ALA A 186 6.67 -13.04 -6.87
N ALA A 187 5.38 -13.03 -6.53
CA ALA A 187 4.65 -14.19 -6.03
C ALA A 187 4.28 -15.21 -7.13
N GLY A 188 4.39 -14.82 -8.41
CA GLY A 188 4.16 -15.72 -9.56
C GLY A 188 2.91 -15.41 -10.39
N TYR A 189 2.21 -14.32 -10.09
CA TYR A 189 1.06 -13.86 -10.86
C TYR A 189 1.54 -12.92 -11.98
N ASP A 190 1.50 -13.39 -13.21
CA ASP A 190 1.99 -12.64 -14.37
C ASP A 190 0.98 -11.57 -14.80
N ILE A 191 1.47 -10.34 -14.96
CA ILE A 191 0.68 -9.17 -15.32
C ILE A 191 1.22 -8.44 -16.57
N ARG A 192 2.21 -9.04 -17.27
CA ARG A 192 2.96 -8.39 -18.34
C ARG A 192 2.18 -8.24 -19.63
N THR A 193 1.42 -9.24 -20.03
CA THR A 193 0.62 -9.19 -21.25
C THR A 193 -0.87 -9.03 -20.93
N PRO A 194 -1.70 -8.55 -21.87
CA PRO A 194 -3.15 -8.47 -21.63
C PRO A 194 -3.76 -9.83 -21.23
N GLU A 195 -3.30 -10.94 -21.82
CA GLU A 195 -3.81 -12.28 -21.55
C GLU A 195 -3.45 -12.74 -20.12
N THR A 196 -2.19 -12.56 -19.70
CA THR A 196 -1.73 -12.96 -18.38
C THR A 196 -2.30 -12.03 -17.29
N TYR A 197 -2.44 -10.75 -17.58
CA TYR A 197 -3.13 -9.79 -16.73
C TYR A 197 -4.58 -10.19 -16.45
N GLU A 198 -5.38 -10.46 -17.50
CA GLU A 198 -6.77 -10.89 -17.32
C GLU A 198 -6.87 -12.24 -16.60
N ALA A 199 -5.96 -13.17 -16.85
CA ALA A 199 -5.92 -14.45 -16.13
C ALA A 199 -5.63 -14.24 -14.63
N THR A 200 -4.68 -13.37 -14.29
CA THR A 200 -4.35 -12.99 -12.89
C THR A 200 -5.55 -12.32 -12.21
N LEU A 201 -6.21 -11.38 -12.88
CA LEU A 201 -7.38 -10.71 -12.31
C LEU A 201 -8.58 -11.64 -12.18
N ALA A 202 -8.79 -12.55 -13.13
CA ALA A 202 -9.86 -13.55 -13.02
C ALA A 202 -9.62 -14.52 -11.83
N GLU A 203 -8.37 -14.88 -11.56
CA GLU A 203 -8.02 -15.67 -10.38
C GLU A 203 -8.25 -14.87 -9.09
N PHE A 204 -7.84 -13.59 -9.06
CA PHE A 204 -8.08 -12.71 -7.91
C PHE A 204 -9.58 -12.55 -7.65
N ASP A 205 -10.38 -12.32 -8.69
CA ASP A 205 -11.84 -12.18 -8.58
C ASP A 205 -12.49 -13.43 -8.01
N ARG A 206 -12.11 -14.58 -8.53
CA ARG A 206 -12.62 -15.89 -8.07
C ARG A 206 -12.30 -16.18 -6.59
N VAL A 207 -11.12 -15.76 -6.11
CA VAL A 207 -10.61 -16.11 -4.77
C VAL A 207 -10.99 -15.04 -3.74
N VAL A 208 -10.83 -13.77 -4.08
CA VAL A 208 -10.95 -12.63 -3.16
C VAL A 208 -12.16 -11.74 -3.51
N GLY A 209 -12.36 -11.48 -4.80
CA GLY A 209 -13.29 -10.50 -5.34
C GLY A 209 -12.57 -9.20 -5.73
N LEU A 210 -12.75 -8.75 -6.99
CA LEU A 210 -12.11 -7.51 -7.48
C LEU A 210 -12.56 -6.27 -6.72
N ASP A 211 -13.78 -6.26 -6.17
CA ASP A 211 -14.33 -5.19 -5.34
C ASP A 211 -13.56 -4.98 -4.02
N GLN A 212 -12.75 -5.96 -3.60
CA GLN A 212 -11.90 -5.83 -2.43
C GLN A 212 -10.64 -5.00 -2.69
N ILE A 213 -10.23 -4.81 -3.95
CA ILE A 213 -9.11 -3.91 -4.28
C ILE A 213 -9.55 -2.47 -4.05
N LYS A 214 -8.84 -1.76 -3.17
CA LYS A 214 -9.15 -0.37 -2.81
C LYS A 214 -8.09 0.61 -3.30
N VAL A 215 -6.86 0.14 -3.44
CA VAL A 215 -5.71 0.95 -3.81
C VAL A 215 -4.65 0.05 -4.45
N PHE A 216 -3.79 0.65 -5.26
CA PHE A 216 -2.66 -0.02 -5.89
C PHE A 216 -1.33 0.58 -5.39
N HIS A 217 -0.31 -0.28 -5.28
CA HIS A 217 1.07 0.16 -5.34
C HIS A 217 1.64 -0.26 -6.70
N PHE A 218 2.14 0.72 -7.46
CA PHE A 218 2.71 0.51 -8.78
C PHE A 218 4.23 0.55 -8.68
N ASN A 219 4.82 -0.61 -8.62
CA ASN A 219 6.26 -0.80 -8.53
C ASN A 219 6.68 -1.82 -9.58
N ASP A 220 7.73 -1.51 -10.37
CA ASP A 220 8.33 -2.52 -11.23
C ASP A 220 9.17 -3.49 -10.39
N SER A 221 9.47 -4.64 -10.92
CA SER A 221 10.20 -5.67 -10.19
C SER A 221 11.63 -5.80 -10.71
N LYS A 222 12.58 -5.74 -9.79
CA LYS A 222 14.00 -5.96 -10.11
C LYS A 222 14.32 -7.40 -10.46
N TYR A 223 13.44 -8.33 -10.10
CA TYR A 223 13.60 -9.76 -10.29
C TYR A 223 12.49 -10.34 -11.17
N ASP A 224 12.71 -11.52 -11.69
CA ASP A 224 11.79 -12.18 -12.59
C ASP A 224 10.57 -12.78 -11.87
N LEU A 225 9.58 -13.19 -12.69
CA LEU A 225 8.31 -13.75 -12.24
C LEU A 225 8.53 -14.94 -11.28
N GLY A 226 7.89 -14.89 -10.12
CA GLY A 226 7.87 -16.00 -9.16
C GLY A 226 9.15 -16.16 -8.32
N GLU A 227 10.11 -15.23 -8.40
CA GLU A 227 11.35 -15.32 -7.61
C GLU A 227 11.18 -15.03 -6.12
N ARG A 228 10.01 -14.55 -5.70
CA ARG A 228 9.68 -14.24 -4.31
C ARG A 228 10.67 -13.28 -3.64
N LYS A 229 11.09 -12.26 -4.39
CA LYS A 229 11.97 -11.20 -3.90
C LYS A 229 11.27 -9.87 -3.96
N ASP A 230 11.12 -9.24 -2.83
CA ASP A 230 10.57 -7.90 -2.69
C ASP A 230 11.69 -6.87 -2.95
N ARG A 231 11.79 -6.44 -4.20
CA ARG A 231 12.75 -5.41 -4.63
C ARG A 231 12.14 -4.61 -5.77
N HIS A 232 11.72 -3.40 -5.43
CA HIS A 232 11.14 -2.45 -6.37
C HIS A 232 12.19 -1.94 -7.35
N GLU A 233 11.75 -1.71 -8.59
CA GLU A 233 12.50 -1.06 -9.65
C GLU A 233 11.69 0.10 -10.22
N HIS A 234 12.33 1.03 -10.90
CA HIS A 234 11.66 2.14 -11.57
C HIS A 234 10.74 1.66 -12.68
N ILE A 235 9.66 2.37 -12.90
CA ILE A 235 8.62 2.03 -13.86
C ILE A 235 9.22 1.83 -15.26
N GLY A 236 8.99 0.63 -15.81
CA GLY A 236 9.48 0.21 -17.12
C GLY A 236 10.95 -0.19 -17.17
N LYS A 237 11.67 -0.17 -16.02
CA LYS A 237 13.08 -0.58 -15.97
C LYS A 237 13.28 -1.97 -15.36
N GLY A 238 12.22 -2.59 -14.88
CA GLY A 238 12.22 -3.93 -14.30
C GLY A 238 11.63 -5.01 -15.22
N SER A 239 11.37 -6.17 -14.64
CA SER A 239 10.89 -7.37 -15.36
C SER A 239 9.40 -7.34 -15.68
N ILE A 240 8.60 -6.44 -15.07
CA ILE A 240 7.19 -6.22 -15.43
C ILE A 240 7.11 -5.42 -16.73
N GLY A 241 7.88 -4.33 -16.82
CA GLY A 241 7.93 -3.46 -17.98
C GLY A 241 6.67 -2.61 -18.18
N LEU A 242 6.75 -1.65 -19.10
CA LEU A 242 5.69 -0.66 -19.34
C LEU A 242 4.33 -1.27 -19.70
N GLN A 243 4.32 -2.39 -20.44
CA GLN A 243 3.07 -3.03 -20.87
C GLN A 243 2.25 -3.54 -19.66
N GLY A 244 2.91 -4.07 -18.63
CA GLY A 244 2.24 -4.50 -17.40
C GLY A 244 1.45 -3.34 -16.74
N PHE A 245 2.05 -2.17 -16.63
CA PHE A 245 1.38 -0.97 -16.10
C PHE A 245 0.30 -0.44 -17.04
N ALA A 246 0.52 -0.48 -18.36
CA ALA A 246 -0.49 -0.07 -19.34
C ALA A 246 -1.79 -0.89 -19.22
N ASN A 247 -1.69 -2.18 -18.88
CA ASN A 247 -2.84 -3.04 -18.66
C ASN A 247 -3.73 -2.51 -17.52
N PHE A 248 -3.13 -2.08 -16.40
CA PHE A 248 -3.89 -1.50 -15.27
C PHE A 248 -4.42 -0.10 -15.56
N ILE A 249 -3.58 0.78 -16.14
CA ILE A 249 -3.92 2.20 -16.33
C ILE A 249 -5.09 2.36 -17.29
N ASN A 250 -5.16 1.53 -18.33
CA ASN A 250 -6.20 1.60 -19.36
C ASN A 250 -7.42 0.73 -19.06
N ASP A 251 -7.43 0.02 -17.94
CA ASP A 251 -8.57 -0.78 -17.52
C ASP A 251 -9.65 0.10 -16.87
N PRO A 252 -10.85 0.19 -17.45
CA PRO A 252 -11.92 1.04 -16.92
C PRO A 252 -12.40 0.62 -15.52
N ARG A 253 -12.16 -0.63 -15.10
CA ARG A 253 -12.45 -1.11 -13.74
C ARG A 253 -11.76 -0.25 -12.68
N TRP A 254 -10.57 0.27 -12.99
CA TRP A 254 -9.72 1.02 -12.05
C TRP A 254 -9.73 2.53 -12.24
N ALA A 255 -10.60 3.07 -13.09
CA ALA A 255 -10.63 4.49 -13.42
C ALA A 255 -10.76 5.43 -12.19
N LYS A 256 -11.37 4.95 -11.10
CA LYS A 256 -11.57 5.72 -9.86
C LYS A 256 -10.57 5.39 -8.74
N HIS A 257 -9.69 4.43 -8.96
CA HIS A 257 -8.71 4.01 -7.95
C HIS A 257 -7.47 4.93 -7.96
N ALA A 258 -6.78 4.91 -6.85
CA ALA A 258 -5.46 5.52 -6.69
C ALA A 258 -4.36 4.46 -6.81
N ALA A 259 -3.22 4.85 -7.39
CA ALA A 259 -2.02 4.05 -7.43
C ALA A 259 -0.82 4.89 -6.98
N HIS A 260 0.05 4.32 -6.16
CA HIS A 260 1.22 4.97 -5.59
C HIS A 260 2.49 4.21 -5.95
N ILE A 261 3.54 4.92 -6.34
CA ILE A 261 4.87 4.34 -6.50
C ILE A 261 5.65 4.41 -5.17
N GLU A 262 6.42 3.36 -4.90
CA GLU A 262 7.30 3.24 -3.75
C GLU A 262 8.75 2.94 -4.16
N THR A 263 9.12 3.34 -5.36
CA THR A 263 10.45 3.18 -5.93
C THR A 263 11.50 4.04 -5.22
N ALA A 264 12.78 3.79 -5.48
CA ALA A 264 13.86 4.61 -4.97
C ALA A 264 13.64 6.09 -5.34
N LYS A 265 13.88 7.01 -4.38
CA LYS A 265 13.60 8.44 -4.57
C LYS A 265 14.60 9.13 -5.47
N THR A 266 15.85 8.68 -5.45
CA THR A 266 16.92 9.27 -6.24
C THR A 266 17.76 8.19 -6.92
N GLU A 267 18.23 8.50 -8.12
CA GLU A 267 19.32 7.81 -8.81
C GLU A 267 20.44 8.80 -9.14
N LYS A 268 21.62 8.28 -9.44
CA LYS A 268 22.71 9.11 -9.97
C LYS A 268 22.68 9.08 -11.49
N ASP A 269 22.79 10.27 -12.12
CA ASP A 269 23.02 10.39 -13.56
C ASP A 269 24.46 9.99 -13.93
N ASP A 270 24.77 10.01 -15.22
CA ASP A 270 26.10 9.68 -15.75
C ASP A 270 27.19 10.63 -15.25
N GLU A 271 26.82 11.83 -14.79
CA GLU A 271 27.71 12.84 -14.22
C GLU A 271 27.85 12.70 -12.69
N GLY A 272 27.05 11.80 -12.06
CA GLY A 272 27.07 11.52 -10.63
C GLY A 272 26.16 12.45 -9.80
N ASN A 273 25.33 13.28 -10.43
CA ASN A 273 24.36 14.12 -9.74
C ASN A 273 23.13 13.30 -9.30
N GLU A 274 22.52 13.66 -8.17
CA GLU A 274 21.26 13.06 -7.74
C GLU A 274 20.10 13.59 -8.57
N VAL A 275 19.32 12.66 -9.15
CA VAL A 275 18.10 12.93 -9.92
C VAL A 275 16.90 12.44 -9.11
N ASP A 276 15.89 13.29 -8.96
CA ASP A 276 14.60 12.91 -8.34
C ASP A 276 13.82 12.00 -9.30
N MET A 277 13.56 10.77 -8.89
CA MET A 277 12.95 9.75 -9.74
C MET A 277 11.43 9.74 -9.67
N ASP A 278 10.81 10.31 -8.64
CA ASP A 278 9.34 10.33 -8.54
C ASP A 278 8.69 11.03 -9.75
N PRO A 279 9.11 12.23 -10.17
CA PRO A 279 8.54 12.87 -11.37
C PRO A 279 8.71 12.03 -12.64
N ILE A 280 9.85 11.35 -12.78
CA ILE A 280 10.16 10.52 -13.96
C ILE A 280 9.23 9.28 -14.00
N ASN A 281 9.08 8.61 -12.88
CA ASN A 281 8.19 7.45 -12.78
C ASN A 281 6.71 7.84 -12.99
N ILE A 282 6.26 8.96 -12.42
CA ILE A 282 4.89 9.47 -12.63
C ILE A 282 4.65 9.83 -14.09
N ALA A 283 5.62 10.48 -14.74
CA ALA A 283 5.53 10.79 -16.18
C ALA A 283 5.45 9.51 -17.01
N ALA A 284 6.32 8.52 -16.74
CA ALA A 284 6.30 7.23 -17.42
C ALA A 284 4.93 6.53 -17.34
N LEU A 285 4.26 6.57 -16.16
CA LEU A 285 2.91 6.04 -16.00
C LEU A 285 1.87 6.85 -16.78
N ARG A 286 1.97 8.17 -16.80
CA ARG A 286 1.03 9.04 -17.52
C ARG A 286 1.11 8.86 -19.03
N ASP A 287 2.30 8.63 -19.57
CA ASP A 287 2.51 8.38 -20.99
C ASP A 287 1.88 7.07 -21.48
N LEU A 288 1.47 6.17 -20.56
CA LEU A 288 0.78 4.93 -20.88
C LEU A 288 -0.74 5.10 -21.07
N VAL A 289 -1.31 6.25 -20.68
CA VAL A 289 -2.75 6.48 -20.82
C VAL A 289 -3.10 6.51 -22.29
N ALA A 290 -3.97 5.59 -22.74
CA ALA A 290 -4.48 5.59 -24.10
C ALA A 290 -5.33 6.84 -24.35
N GLY A 291 -5.07 7.54 -25.45
CA GLY A 291 -5.78 8.75 -25.86
C GLY A 291 -7.23 8.47 -26.29
#